data_9aaf7e5e4208bc32ba91c1ad1b2f9ce5
#
_entry.id   9aaf7e5e4208bc32ba91c1ad1b2f9ce5
#
_cell.length_a   1.000
_cell.length_b   1.000
_cell.length_c   1.000
_cell.angle_alpha   90.00
_cell.angle_beta   90.00
_cell.angle_gamma   90.00
#
_symmetry.space_group_name_H-M   'P 1'
#
loop_
_entity.id
_entity.type
_entity.pdbx_description
1 polymer ?
#
loop_
_entity_poly.entity_id
_entity_poly.type
_entity_poly.pdbx_seq_one_letter_code
_entity_poly.pdbx_strand_id
1 'polypeptide(L)'
;MSWKDALKEYANIKGQYVIPKKGTAEYDEVKAIQAKLASNPQPPTPKTTAKKGKGVKEAFVSVINKVNNAIDNNIPPVPEDIPLAQGEMHAKKLVRRDGKIQRQNYNWAGPGTKVEERLSKNIQPIDGIDAAAKQHHIDYTLDFQRRMKRGEKVSKQEVQLPDKEFLNVVKQNRRDNPVLAAVIPPVFKAKEVAENIGILPHTAFFDPAKTGSGVKSRPKKNK
;
A
#
# COMPACT_ATOMS: atom_id res chain seq x y z
N MET A 1 0.21 -17.80 25.57
CA MET A 1 0.96 -16.76 24.85
C MET A 1 2.44 -17.15 24.82
N SER A 2 3.14 -16.93 23.71
CA SER A 2 4.54 -17.36 23.56
C SER A 2 5.51 -16.32 24.14
N TRP A 3 6.73 -16.77 24.52
CA TRP A 3 7.83 -15.91 24.89
C TRP A 3 8.16 -14.87 23.80
N LYS A 4 8.03 -15.29 22.54
CA LYS A 4 8.25 -14.42 21.38
C LYS A 4 7.25 -13.25 21.30
N ASP A 5 6.02 -13.46 21.72
CA ASP A 5 5.00 -12.40 21.74
C ASP A 5 5.28 -11.40 22.87
N ALA A 6 5.74 -11.89 24.04
CA ALA A 6 6.16 -11.03 25.16
C ALA A 6 7.40 -10.18 24.79
N LEU A 7 8.36 -10.74 24.05
CA LEU A 7 9.53 -10.00 23.54
C LEU A 7 9.14 -8.88 22.57
N LYS A 8 8.15 -9.11 21.71
CA LYS A 8 7.65 -8.06 20.80
C LYS A 8 7.01 -6.91 21.58
N GLU A 9 6.20 -7.25 22.59
CA GLU A 9 5.55 -6.22 23.42
C GLU A 9 6.58 -5.44 24.23
N TYR A 10 7.59 -6.11 24.79
CA TYR A 10 8.71 -5.46 25.45
C TYR A 10 9.46 -4.51 24.52
N ALA A 11 9.72 -4.93 23.28
CA ALA A 11 10.35 -4.09 22.26
C ALA A 11 9.50 -2.85 21.91
N ASN A 12 8.17 -2.98 21.86
CA ASN A 12 7.26 -1.84 21.65
C ASN A 12 7.36 -0.83 22.79
N ILE A 13 7.45 -1.30 24.06
CA ILE A 13 7.54 -0.46 25.24
C ILE A 13 8.89 0.26 25.34
N LYS A 14 10.00 -0.44 25.08
CA LYS A 14 11.37 0.09 25.23
C LYS A 14 11.94 0.74 23.96
N GLY A 15 11.26 0.62 22.81
CA GLY A 15 11.69 1.20 21.54
C GLY A 15 12.83 0.45 20.84
N GLN A 16 13.32 -0.66 21.41
CA GLN A 16 14.38 -1.50 20.81
C GLN A 16 14.12 -2.99 21.07
N TYR A 17 14.49 -3.83 20.10
CA TYR A 17 14.38 -5.29 20.23
C TYR A 17 15.65 -5.86 20.83
N VAL A 18 15.57 -6.33 22.07
CA VAL A 18 16.68 -7.00 22.77
C VAL A 18 16.17 -8.35 23.27
N ILE A 19 17.01 -9.39 23.15
CA ILE A 19 16.76 -10.71 23.76
C ILE A 19 17.50 -10.73 25.10
N PRO A 20 16.79 -10.54 26.24
CA PRO A 20 17.45 -10.44 27.53
C PRO A 20 17.97 -11.81 27.99
N LYS A 21 19.10 -11.79 28.71
CA LYS A 21 19.68 -13.00 29.31
C LYS A 21 18.90 -13.39 30.57
N LYS A 22 18.75 -14.69 30.78
CA LYS A 22 18.10 -15.23 31.99
C LYS A 22 18.81 -14.72 33.24
N GLY A 23 18.05 -14.15 34.18
CA GLY A 23 18.57 -13.59 35.43
C GLY A 23 18.87 -12.08 35.38
N THR A 24 18.56 -11.39 34.28
CA THR A 24 18.61 -9.92 34.22
C THR A 24 17.23 -9.30 34.50
N ALA A 25 17.21 -8.04 34.90
CA ALA A 25 15.97 -7.30 35.16
C ALA A 25 15.07 -7.26 33.91
N GLU A 26 15.65 -7.11 32.72
CA GLU A 26 14.92 -7.12 31.45
C GLU A 26 14.26 -8.48 31.18
N TYR A 27 14.89 -9.58 31.60
CA TYR A 27 14.30 -10.91 31.48
C TYR A 27 13.06 -11.06 32.35
N ASP A 28 13.10 -10.51 33.57
CA ASP A 28 11.95 -10.53 34.49
C ASP A 28 10.83 -9.62 34.02
N GLU A 29 11.14 -8.46 33.41
CA GLU A 29 10.15 -7.60 32.76
C GLU A 29 9.42 -8.32 31.62
N VAL A 30 10.15 -9.01 30.73
CA VAL A 30 9.55 -9.79 29.62
C VAL A 30 8.68 -10.93 30.17
N LYS A 31 9.10 -11.57 31.26
CA LYS A 31 8.34 -12.64 31.93
C LYS A 31 7.03 -12.10 32.55
N ALA A 32 7.08 -10.90 33.14
CA ALA A 32 5.91 -10.23 33.66
C ALA A 32 4.89 -9.86 32.54
N ILE A 33 5.40 -9.38 31.41
CA ILE A 33 4.58 -9.11 30.20
C ILE A 33 3.96 -10.41 29.70
N GLN A 34 4.71 -11.52 29.63
CA GLN A 34 4.19 -12.82 29.24
C GLN A 34 3.03 -13.29 30.14
N ALA A 35 3.20 -13.15 31.45
CA ALA A 35 2.15 -13.48 32.42
C ALA A 35 0.88 -12.62 32.24
N LYS A 36 1.09 -11.31 32.05
CA LYS A 36 0.00 -10.33 31.84
C LYS A 36 -0.79 -10.60 30.56
N LEU A 37 -0.10 -10.96 29.47
CA LEU A 37 -0.72 -11.37 28.20
C LEU A 37 -1.42 -12.72 28.29
N ALA A 38 -0.98 -13.61 29.18
CA ALA A 38 -1.62 -14.91 29.41
C ALA A 38 -2.91 -14.80 30.25
N SER A 39 -2.96 -13.84 31.20
CA SER A 39 -4.12 -13.61 32.06
C SER A 39 -5.23 -12.79 31.38
N ASN A 40 -4.93 -12.11 30.27
CA ASN A 40 -5.92 -11.37 29.49
C ASN A 40 -5.86 -11.85 28.02
N PRO A 41 -6.50 -13.00 27.69
CA PRO A 41 -6.47 -13.52 26.34
C PRO A 41 -7.17 -12.53 25.42
N GLN A 42 -6.42 -11.82 24.60
CA GLN A 42 -6.98 -11.08 23.49
C GLN A 42 -7.81 -12.03 22.62
N PRO A 43 -8.95 -11.58 22.09
CA PRO A 43 -9.72 -12.39 21.15
C PRO A 43 -8.78 -12.87 20.03
N PRO A 44 -8.92 -14.14 19.58
CA PRO A 44 -8.00 -14.71 18.61
C PRO A 44 -7.94 -13.79 17.39
N THR A 45 -6.79 -13.18 17.18
CA THR A 45 -6.49 -12.53 15.91
C THR A 45 -6.76 -13.57 14.82
N PRO A 46 -7.58 -13.26 13.81
CA PRO A 46 -7.85 -14.22 12.75
C PRO A 46 -6.52 -14.72 12.23
N LYS A 47 -6.31 -16.04 12.28
CA LYS A 47 -5.15 -16.70 11.68
C LYS A 47 -5.23 -16.47 10.18
N THR A 48 -4.77 -15.33 9.72
CA THR A 48 -4.52 -15.08 8.32
C THR A 48 -3.34 -15.97 7.95
N THR A 49 -3.62 -17.13 7.39
CA THR A 49 -2.68 -17.91 6.58
C THR A 49 -2.37 -17.09 5.32
N ALA A 50 -1.75 -15.93 5.51
CA ALA A 50 -1.33 -15.08 4.42
C ALA A 50 -0.19 -15.80 3.71
N LYS A 51 -0.46 -16.32 2.52
CA LYS A 51 0.57 -16.65 1.54
C LYS A 51 1.46 -15.45 1.41
N LYS A 52 2.77 -15.63 1.74
CA LYS A 52 3.79 -14.57 1.83
C LYS A 52 3.63 -13.54 0.70
N GLY A 53 3.37 -12.28 1.05
CA GLY A 53 3.51 -11.11 0.19
C GLY A 53 2.35 -10.75 -0.74
N LYS A 54 1.40 -11.65 -1.02
CA LYS A 54 0.24 -11.35 -1.88
C LYS A 54 -0.90 -10.61 -1.15
N GLY A 55 -1.13 -10.92 0.12
CA GLY A 55 -2.33 -10.50 0.85
C GLY A 55 -2.52 -8.98 1.01
N VAL A 56 -1.44 -8.19 1.16
CA VAL A 56 -1.58 -6.72 1.38
C VAL A 56 -2.03 -6.02 0.10
N LYS A 57 -1.44 -6.38 -1.05
CA LYS A 57 -1.81 -5.81 -2.35
C LYS A 57 -3.24 -6.20 -2.73
N GLU A 58 -3.60 -7.45 -2.54
CA GLU A 58 -4.94 -7.99 -2.81
C GLU A 58 -5.99 -7.40 -1.87
N ALA A 59 -5.66 -7.19 -0.59
CA ALA A 59 -6.53 -6.50 0.36
C ALA A 59 -6.79 -5.05 -0.07
N PHE A 60 -5.76 -4.33 -0.50
CA PHE A 60 -5.91 -2.97 -1.02
C PHE A 60 -6.84 -2.92 -2.24
N VAL A 61 -6.56 -3.77 -3.24
CA VAL A 61 -7.40 -3.90 -4.43
C VAL A 61 -8.85 -4.23 -4.05
N SER A 62 -9.05 -5.13 -3.10
CA SER A 62 -10.39 -5.51 -2.61
C SER A 62 -11.13 -4.33 -1.96
N VAL A 63 -10.45 -3.52 -1.15
CA VAL A 63 -11.06 -2.34 -0.51
C VAL A 63 -11.44 -1.29 -1.56
N ILE A 64 -10.52 -0.96 -2.47
CA ILE A 64 -10.83 -0.01 -3.57
C ILE A 64 -12.00 -0.51 -4.41
N ASN A 65 -12.05 -1.79 -4.75
CA ASN A 65 -13.17 -2.38 -5.49
C ASN A 65 -14.51 -2.23 -4.77
N LYS A 66 -14.56 -2.55 -3.48
CA LYS A 66 -15.80 -2.41 -2.71
C LYS A 66 -16.31 -0.97 -2.69
N VAL A 67 -15.40 -0.01 -2.48
CA VAL A 67 -15.75 1.41 -2.48
C VAL A 67 -16.19 1.85 -3.88
N ASN A 68 -15.46 1.49 -4.92
CA ASN A 68 -15.78 1.84 -6.29
C ASN A 68 -17.14 1.24 -6.70
N ASN A 69 -17.41 -0.03 -6.40
CA ASN A 69 -18.69 -0.68 -6.72
C ASN A 69 -19.87 0.02 -6.02
N ALA A 70 -19.71 0.42 -4.76
CA ALA A 70 -20.73 1.16 -4.05
C ALA A 70 -21.04 2.52 -4.70
N ILE A 71 -20.00 3.20 -5.21
CA ILE A 71 -20.15 4.47 -5.95
C ILE A 71 -20.76 4.23 -7.33
N ASP A 72 -20.26 3.23 -8.08
CA ASP A 72 -20.68 2.95 -9.46
C ASP A 72 -22.16 2.60 -9.57
N ASN A 73 -22.68 1.84 -8.60
CA ASN A 73 -24.08 1.40 -8.62
C ASN A 73 -25.09 2.52 -8.33
N ASN A 74 -24.64 3.62 -7.71
CA ASN A 74 -25.55 4.65 -7.21
C ASN A 74 -25.33 6.04 -7.81
N ILE A 75 -24.18 6.28 -8.46
CA ILE A 75 -23.78 7.63 -8.87
C ILE A 75 -23.31 7.63 -10.33
N PRO A 76 -23.91 8.45 -11.22
CA PRO A 76 -23.53 8.49 -12.62
C PRO A 76 -22.13 9.09 -12.82
N PRO A 77 -21.38 8.68 -13.88
CA PRO A 77 -20.09 9.25 -14.20
C PRO A 77 -20.22 10.67 -14.77
N VAL A 78 -19.13 11.44 -14.67
CA VAL A 78 -19.00 12.67 -15.45
C VAL A 78 -18.78 12.34 -16.93
N PRO A 79 -19.27 13.17 -17.88
CA PRO A 79 -19.11 12.90 -19.31
C PRO A 79 -17.65 12.86 -19.79
N GLU A 80 -16.77 13.63 -19.12
CA GLU A 80 -15.37 13.79 -19.51
C GLU A 80 -14.43 12.79 -18.82
N ASP A 81 -14.96 11.74 -18.21
CA ASP A 81 -14.15 10.75 -17.50
C ASP A 81 -13.18 10.04 -18.46
N ILE A 82 -11.89 10.02 -18.09
CA ILE A 82 -10.88 9.32 -18.89
C ILE A 82 -11.05 7.82 -18.67
N PRO A 83 -11.25 7.03 -19.74
CA PRO A 83 -11.35 5.60 -19.62
C PRO A 83 -10.08 4.97 -18.99
N LEU A 84 -10.28 4.01 -18.10
CA LEU A 84 -9.20 3.24 -17.52
C LEU A 84 -8.72 2.19 -18.53
N ALA A 85 -7.41 2.04 -18.66
CA ALA A 85 -6.85 0.97 -19.47
C ALA A 85 -7.05 -0.40 -18.79
N GLN A 86 -6.94 -1.47 -19.57
CA GLN A 86 -7.09 -2.82 -19.04
C GLN A 86 -6.10 -3.08 -17.89
N GLY A 87 -6.64 -3.48 -16.74
CA GLY A 87 -5.89 -3.77 -15.52
C GLY A 87 -5.61 -2.57 -14.63
N GLU A 88 -6.01 -1.37 -15.02
CA GLU A 88 -6.02 -0.20 -14.14
C GLU A 88 -7.27 -0.20 -13.27
N MET A 89 -7.09 0.24 -12.04
CA MET A 89 -8.19 0.39 -11.09
C MET A 89 -7.95 1.65 -10.28
N HIS A 90 -8.61 2.73 -10.65
CA HIS A 90 -8.44 4.00 -9.99
C HIS A 90 -9.55 4.26 -8.98
N ALA A 91 -9.21 5.01 -7.95
CA ALA A 91 -10.16 5.52 -7.00
C ALA A 91 -11.09 6.56 -7.66
N LYS A 92 -12.20 6.87 -7.02
CA LYS A 92 -13.21 7.79 -7.53
C LYS A 92 -13.39 8.98 -6.61
N LYS A 93 -13.62 10.12 -7.21
CA LYS A 93 -13.98 11.36 -6.55
C LYS A 93 -15.45 11.65 -6.81
N LEU A 94 -16.18 12.11 -5.80
CA LEU A 94 -17.51 12.64 -5.94
C LEU A 94 -17.42 14.14 -6.24
N VAL A 95 -18.04 14.57 -7.31
CA VAL A 95 -18.09 15.97 -7.74
C VAL A 95 -19.55 16.43 -7.82
N ARG A 96 -19.79 17.71 -7.54
CA ARG A 96 -21.12 18.30 -7.71
C ARG A 96 -21.13 19.16 -8.98
N ARG A 97 -21.98 18.79 -9.95
CA ARG A 97 -22.22 19.54 -11.18
C ARG A 97 -23.71 19.72 -11.40
N ASP A 98 -24.15 20.91 -11.74
CA ASP A 98 -25.58 21.26 -12.03
C ASP A 98 -26.53 20.76 -10.92
N GLY A 99 -26.11 20.90 -9.66
CA GLY A 99 -26.86 20.45 -8.49
C GLY A 99 -26.87 18.94 -8.26
N LYS A 100 -26.32 18.13 -9.16
CA LYS A 100 -26.27 16.66 -9.07
C LYS A 100 -24.91 16.19 -8.60
N ILE A 101 -24.89 15.07 -7.86
CA ILE A 101 -23.65 14.37 -7.51
C ILE A 101 -23.32 13.42 -8.65
N GLN A 102 -22.08 13.52 -9.15
CA GLN A 102 -21.51 12.66 -10.18
C GLN A 102 -20.19 12.06 -9.67
N ARG A 103 -19.76 10.96 -10.27
CA ARG A 103 -18.47 10.34 -9.98
C ARG A 103 -17.47 10.65 -11.09
N GLN A 104 -16.21 10.85 -10.68
CA GLN A 104 -15.07 11.05 -11.59
C GLN A 104 -13.94 10.10 -11.20
N ASN A 105 -13.38 9.38 -12.17
CA ASN A 105 -12.19 8.59 -11.93
C ASN A 105 -10.98 9.49 -11.67
N TYR A 106 -10.16 9.13 -10.71
CA TYR A 106 -8.81 9.70 -10.63
C TYR A 106 -8.00 9.25 -11.84
N ASN A 107 -7.15 10.14 -12.34
CA ASN A 107 -6.31 9.83 -13.50
C ASN A 107 -5.06 9.04 -13.11
N TRP A 108 -4.63 9.14 -11.85
CA TRP A 108 -3.38 8.56 -11.36
C TRP A 108 -3.55 7.77 -10.07
N ALA A 109 -4.54 8.08 -9.25
CA ALA A 109 -4.69 7.48 -7.92
C ALA A 109 -5.33 6.10 -7.97
N GLY A 110 -4.52 5.06 -8.16
CA GLY A 110 -4.99 3.68 -8.12
C GLY A 110 -3.95 2.63 -8.50
N PRO A 111 -4.20 1.37 -8.17
CA PRO A 111 -3.30 0.29 -8.53
C PRO A 111 -3.35 -0.03 -10.02
N GLY A 112 -2.21 -0.43 -10.57
CA GLY A 112 -2.10 -0.85 -11.97
C GLY A 112 -1.95 0.29 -12.97
N THR A 113 -1.82 1.54 -12.50
CA THR A 113 -1.65 2.73 -13.35
C THR A 113 -0.55 2.54 -14.39
N LYS A 114 -0.90 2.76 -15.67
CA LYS A 114 0.00 2.67 -16.83
C LYS A 114 0.81 3.95 -16.97
N VAL A 115 1.83 4.11 -16.11
CA VAL A 115 2.58 5.37 -15.93
C VAL A 115 3.13 5.90 -17.25
N GLU A 116 3.87 5.08 -17.98
CA GLU A 116 4.51 5.50 -19.24
C GLU A 116 3.47 5.88 -20.33
N GLU A 117 2.38 5.12 -20.43
CA GLU A 117 1.29 5.40 -21.38
C GLU A 117 0.56 6.71 -21.00
N ARG A 118 0.27 6.94 -19.73
CA ARG A 118 -0.40 8.16 -19.27
C ARG A 118 0.48 9.41 -19.41
N LEU A 119 1.78 9.27 -19.20
CA LEU A 119 2.74 10.34 -19.46
C LEU A 119 2.84 10.67 -20.95
N SER A 120 2.91 9.66 -21.83
CA SER A 120 2.98 9.89 -23.28
C SER A 120 1.73 10.58 -23.84
N LYS A 121 0.56 10.34 -23.22
CA LYS A 121 -0.70 11.01 -23.54
C LYS A 121 -0.90 12.35 -22.81
N ASN A 122 0.09 12.81 -22.06
CA ASN A 122 0.04 14.03 -21.26
C ASN A 122 -1.21 14.14 -20.35
N ILE A 123 -1.64 13.02 -19.76
CA ILE A 123 -2.81 13.00 -18.88
C ILE A 123 -2.51 13.81 -17.62
N GLN A 124 -3.31 14.84 -17.38
CA GLN A 124 -3.16 15.72 -16.23
C GLN A 124 -3.89 15.17 -15.00
N PRO A 125 -3.35 15.36 -13.78
CA PRO A 125 -4.06 15.05 -12.56
C PRO A 125 -5.27 15.96 -12.38
N ILE A 126 -6.32 15.45 -11.74
CA ILE A 126 -7.57 16.20 -11.54
C ILE A 126 -7.56 17.08 -10.27
N ASP A 127 -6.69 16.75 -9.32
CA ASP A 127 -6.50 17.52 -8.08
C ASP A 127 -5.15 17.22 -7.41
N GLY A 128 -4.93 17.79 -6.22
CA GLY A 128 -3.69 17.62 -5.46
C GLY A 128 -3.39 16.17 -5.04
N ILE A 129 -4.43 15.38 -4.72
CA ILE A 129 -4.27 13.95 -4.39
C ILE A 129 -3.81 13.18 -5.63
N ASP A 130 -4.42 13.45 -6.77
CA ASP A 130 -4.08 12.81 -8.03
C ASP A 130 -2.69 13.21 -8.52
N ALA A 131 -2.28 14.46 -8.29
CA ALA A 131 -0.92 14.94 -8.57
C ALA A 131 0.12 14.23 -7.69
N ALA A 132 -0.16 14.05 -6.41
CA ALA A 132 0.70 13.30 -5.51
C ALA A 132 0.77 11.81 -5.87
N ALA A 133 -0.36 11.20 -6.29
CA ALA A 133 -0.38 9.84 -6.81
C ALA A 133 0.45 9.70 -8.09
N LYS A 134 0.37 10.69 -9.01
CA LYS A 134 1.20 10.73 -10.22
C LYS A 134 2.69 10.71 -9.86
N GLN A 135 3.14 11.58 -8.94
CA GLN A 135 4.53 11.62 -8.51
C GLN A 135 4.96 10.30 -7.87
N HIS A 136 4.17 9.78 -6.94
CA HIS A 136 4.42 8.47 -6.30
C HIS A 136 4.59 7.34 -7.32
N HIS A 137 3.75 7.30 -8.36
CA HIS A 137 3.88 6.30 -9.42
C HIS A 137 5.10 6.50 -10.31
N ILE A 138 5.50 7.76 -10.58
CA ILE A 138 6.73 8.10 -11.30
C ILE A 138 7.94 7.57 -10.53
N ASP A 139 8.05 7.85 -9.23
CA ASP A 139 9.15 7.40 -8.39
C ASP A 139 9.26 5.87 -8.39
N TYR A 140 8.14 5.18 -8.26
CA TYR A 140 8.12 3.72 -8.26
C TYR A 140 8.45 3.10 -9.61
N THR A 141 7.91 3.63 -10.71
CA THR A 141 8.02 3.03 -12.04
C THR A 141 9.25 3.52 -12.80
N LEU A 142 9.48 4.83 -12.82
CA LEU A 142 10.54 5.41 -13.64
C LEU A 142 11.88 5.49 -12.91
N ASP A 143 11.90 5.69 -11.60
CA ASP A 143 13.14 5.69 -10.84
C ASP A 143 13.44 4.30 -10.27
N PHE A 144 12.72 3.81 -9.28
CA PHE A 144 13.09 2.57 -8.57
C PHE A 144 13.12 1.35 -9.48
N GLN A 145 12.09 1.16 -10.30
CA GLN A 145 12.02 0.01 -11.20
C GLN A 145 13.14 0.03 -12.25
N ARG A 146 13.47 1.21 -12.81
CA ARG A 146 14.57 1.36 -13.78
C ARG A 146 15.92 1.14 -13.13
N ARG A 147 16.15 1.65 -11.91
CA ARG A 147 17.37 1.41 -11.13
C ARG A 147 17.55 -0.09 -10.86
N MET A 148 16.51 -0.78 -10.41
CA MET A 148 16.57 -2.22 -10.19
C MET A 148 16.86 -3.02 -11.49
N LYS A 149 16.30 -2.60 -12.63
CA LYS A 149 16.63 -3.23 -13.93
C LYS A 149 18.09 -3.07 -14.31
N ARG A 150 18.76 -2.01 -13.86
CA ARG A 150 20.21 -1.79 -14.02
C ARG A 150 21.07 -2.49 -12.95
N GLY A 151 20.44 -3.24 -12.04
CA GLY A 151 21.12 -3.93 -10.94
C GLY A 151 21.44 -3.05 -9.72
N GLU A 152 20.94 -1.81 -9.70
CA GLU A 152 21.10 -0.91 -8.57
C GLU A 152 20.20 -1.32 -7.40
N LYS A 153 20.69 -1.12 -6.18
CA LYS A 153 19.89 -1.35 -4.97
C LYS A 153 19.06 -0.12 -4.66
N VAL A 154 17.79 -0.34 -4.33
CA VAL A 154 16.90 0.68 -3.78
C VAL A 154 16.72 0.39 -2.31
N SER A 155 17.02 1.35 -1.45
CA SER A 155 16.92 1.18 -0.01
C SER A 155 15.47 1.32 0.47
N LYS A 156 15.19 0.78 1.66
CA LYS A 156 13.88 0.90 2.29
C LYS A 156 13.50 2.35 2.58
N GLN A 157 14.45 3.17 3.00
CA GLN A 157 14.23 4.58 3.29
C GLN A 157 13.81 5.34 2.03
N GLU A 158 14.47 5.07 0.89
CA GLU A 158 14.10 5.67 -0.40
C GLU A 158 12.64 5.32 -0.79
N VAL A 159 12.22 4.08 -0.60
CA VAL A 159 10.84 3.64 -0.91
C VAL A 159 9.81 4.27 0.03
N GLN A 160 10.16 4.45 1.30
CA GLN A 160 9.24 5.03 2.28
C GLN A 160 9.03 6.53 2.12
N LEU A 161 9.93 7.24 1.45
CA LEU A 161 9.80 8.70 1.27
C LEU A 161 8.60 9.08 0.40
N PRO A 162 8.46 8.58 -0.84
CA PRO A 162 7.27 8.85 -1.66
C PRO A 162 5.97 8.40 -0.99
N ASP A 163 5.97 7.29 -0.25
CA ASP A 163 4.81 6.84 0.52
C ASP A 163 4.37 7.88 1.55
N LYS A 164 5.32 8.44 2.31
CA LYS A 164 5.05 9.45 3.33
C LYS A 164 4.57 10.76 2.71
N GLU A 165 5.19 11.18 1.61
CA GLU A 165 4.79 12.39 0.88
C GLU A 165 3.37 12.28 0.35
N PHE A 166 3.04 11.17 -0.31
CA PHE A 166 1.69 10.88 -0.76
C PHE A 166 0.67 10.90 0.39
N LEU A 167 0.97 10.21 1.50
CA LEU A 167 0.11 10.19 2.68
C LEU A 167 -0.11 11.57 3.30
N ASN A 168 0.91 12.44 3.30
CA ASN A 168 0.77 13.80 3.79
C ASN A 168 -0.20 14.61 2.94
N VAL A 169 -0.09 14.50 1.60
CA VAL A 169 -1.03 15.17 0.70
C VAL A 169 -2.46 14.65 0.88
N VAL A 170 -2.65 13.33 1.00
CA VAL A 170 -3.97 12.75 1.28
C VAL A 170 -4.57 13.29 2.59
N LYS A 171 -3.77 13.42 3.66
CA LYS A 171 -4.22 13.98 4.93
C LYS A 171 -4.61 15.45 4.82
N GLN A 172 -3.81 16.25 4.10
CA GLN A 172 -4.07 17.67 3.89
C GLN A 172 -5.37 17.90 3.11
N ASN A 173 -5.64 17.04 2.12
CA ASN A 173 -6.82 17.12 1.25
C ASN A 173 -7.99 16.24 1.72
N ARG A 174 -8.04 15.88 3.00
CA ARG A 174 -9.10 14.98 3.56
C ARG A 174 -10.52 15.51 3.39
N ARG A 175 -10.71 16.82 3.27
CA ARG A 175 -12.03 17.44 3.04
C ARG A 175 -12.51 17.28 1.60
N ASP A 176 -11.58 17.25 0.65
CA ASP A 176 -11.89 17.13 -0.77
C ASP A 176 -12.24 15.70 -1.16
N ASN A 177 -11.63 14.73 -0.51
CA ASN A 177 -11.99 13.31 -0.66
C ASN A 177 -11.88 12.55 0.67
N PRO A 178 -12.92 12.61 1.52
CA PRO A 178 -12.91 11.93 2.82
C PRO A 178 -12.82 10.40 2.69
N VAL A 179 -13.31 9.83 1.58
CA VAL A 179 -13.25 8.37 1.32
C VAL A 179 -11.81 7.92 1.15
N LEU A 180 -11.03 8.58 0.30
CA LEU A 180 -9.62 8.25 0.12
C LEU A 180 -8.81 8.51 1.39
N ALA A 181 -9.11 9.59 2.10
CA ALA A 181 -8.45 9.91 3.37
C ALA A 181 -8.72 8.86 4.47
N ALA A 182 -9.82 8.14 4.40
CA ALA A 182 -10.13 7.05 5.31
C ALA A 182 -9.50 5.72 4.89
N VAL A 183 -9.38 5.45 3.59
CA VAL A 183 -8.95 4.16 3.05
C VAL A 183 -7.44 4.05 2.87
N ILE A 184 -6.78 5.09 2.35
CA ILE A 184 -5.37 5.03 1.96
C ILE A 184 -4.41 4.89 3.16
N PRO A 185 -4.51 5.70 4.24
CA PRO A 185 -3.57 5.62 5.34
C PRO A 185 -3.49 4.24 6.03
N PRO A 186 -4.60 3.54 6.33
CA PRO A 186 -4.53 2.19 6.90
C PRO A 186 -3.78 1.19 6.01
N VAL A 187 -3.92 1.31 4.69
CA VAL A 187 -3.24 0.41 3.74
C VAL A 187 -1.75 0.63 3.72
N PHE A 188 -1.30 1.88 3.62
CA PHE A 188 0.12 2.21 3.68
C PHE A 188 0.74 1.88 5.04
N LYS A 189 -0.02 2.03 6.13
CA LYS A 189 0.42 1.58 7.44
C LYS A 189 0.59 0.05 7.51
N ALA A 190 -0.34 -0.70 6.94
CA ALA A 190 -0.22 -2.16 6.85
C ALA A 190 0.99 -2.57 5.98
N LYS A 191 1.25 -1.86 4.86
CA LYS A 191 2.45 -2.04 4.04
C LYS A 191 3.71 -1.80 4.86
N GLU A 192 3.82 -0.66 5.53
CA GLU A 192 4.98 -0.30 6.36
C GLU A 192 5.25 -1.35 7.45
N VAL A 193 4.21 -1.80 8.14
CA VAL A 193 4.33 -2.86 9.15
C VAL A 193 4.83 -4.16 8.53
N ALA A 194 4.25 -4.58 7.41
CA ALA A 194 4.66 -5.82 6.72
C ALA A 194 6.12 -5.77 6.24
N GLU A 195 6.59 -4.60 5.79
CA GLU A 195 7.98 -4.36 5.43
C GLU A 195 8.91 -4.38 6.65
N ASN A 196 8.47 -3.77 7.76
CA ASN A 196 9.27 -3.70 8.99
C ASN A 196 9.51 -5.07 9.62
N ILE A 197 8.53 -5.96 9.55
CA ILE A 197 8.65 -7.34 10.09
C ILE A 197 9.13 -8.35 9.05
N GLY A 198 9.51 -7.89 7.84
CA GLY A 198 10.10 -8.72 6.79
C GLY A 198 9.12 -9.69 6.10
N ILE A 199 7.81 -9.52 6.28
CA ILE A 199 6.79 -10.31 5.57
C ILE A 199 6.70 -9.84 4.11
N LEU A 200 6.84 -8.53 3.88
CA LEU A 200 6.81 -7.91 2.57
C LEU A 200 8.17 -7.28 2.29
N PRO A 201 8.87 -7.62 1.19
CA PRO A 201 10.03 -6.85 0.78
C PRO A 201 9.60 -5.45 0.34
N HIS A 202 10.38 -4.43 0.68
CA HIS A 202 10.09 -3.04 0.33
C HIS A 202 9.98 -2.80 -1.19
N THR A 203 10.55 -3.70 -2.00
CA THR A 203 10.46 -3.66 -3.47
C THR A 203 9.21 -4.37 -4.05
N ALA A 204 8.35 -4.95 -3.21
CA ALA A 204 7.26 -5.83 -3.66
C ALA A 204 6.27 -5.17 -4.65
N PHE A 205 6.10 -3.85 -4.57
CA PHE A 205 5.14 -3.12 -5.39
C PHE A 205 5.69 -2.68 -6.75
N PHE A 206 7.01 -2.67 -6.92
CA PHE A 206 7.66 -2.22 -8.16
C PHE A 206 8.72 -3.20 -8.72
N ASP A 207 9.03 -4.31 -8.01
CA ASP A 207 9.93 -5.34 -8.51
C ASP A 207 9.32 -6.03 -9.74
N PRO A 208 9.90 -5.87 -10.95
CA PRO A 208 9.36 -6.42 -12.16
C PRO A 208 9.28 -7.95 -12.14
N ALA A 209 10.15 -8.61 -11.38
CA ALA A 209 10.13 -10.07 -11.21
C ALA A 209 8.92 -10.55 -10.39
N LYS A 210 8.33 -9.66 -9.56
CA LYS A 210 7.21 -9.99 -8.65
C LYS A 210 5.88 -9.39 -9.09
N THR A 211 5.89 -8.36 -9.94
CA THR A 211 4.66 -7.72 -10.42
C THR A 211 4.00 -8.45 -11.59
N GLY A 212 4.59 -9.55 -12.08
CA GLY A 212 4.00 -10.37 -13.14
C GLY A 212 4.00 -9.76 -14.54
N SER A 213 4.59 -8.58 -14.72
CA SER A 213 4.74 -7.92 -16.04
C SER A 213 5.87 -8.50 -16.89
N GLY A 214 6.54 -9.55 -16.43
CA GLY A 214 7.49 -10.31 -17.21
C GLY A 214 6.75 -11.26 -18.15
N VAL A 215 6.49 -10.85 -19.38
CA VAL A 215 6.23 -11.79 -20.47
C VAL A 215 7.44 -12.73 -20.55
N LYS A 216 7.29 -13.94 -20.03
CA LYS A 216 8.26 -15.01 -20.27
C LYS A 216 8.25 -15.24 -21.78
N SER A 217 9.18 -14.63 -22.48
CA SER A 217 9.48 -15.01 -23.84
C SER A 217 9.85 -16.50 -23.81
N ARG A 218 8.94 -17.37 -24.30
CA ARG A 218 9.27 -18.77 -24.50
C ARG A 218 10.51 -18.81 -25.42
N PRO A 219 11.57 -19.52 -25.05
CA PRO A 219 12.67 -19.74 -25.96
C PRO A 219 12.09 -20.44 -27.18
N LYS A 220 12.28 -19.83 -28.36
CA LYS A 220 11.97 -20.48 -29.63
C LYS A 220 12.81 -21.76 -29.71
N LYS A 221 12.17 -22.91 -29.64
CA LYS A 221 12.82 -24.17 -30.01
C LYS A 221 13.12 -24.08 -31.50
N ASN A 222 14.39 -23.90 -31.84
CA ASN A 222 14.86 -24.11 -33.19
C ASN A 222 14.66 -25.59 -33.52
N LYS A 223 13.87 -25.85 -34.58
CA LYS A 223 13.82 -27.15 -35.25
C LYS A 223 14.93 -27.22 -36.28
#